data_6bf84d8385dd7831e3bbbe6bdf48d04d
#
_entry.id   6bf84d8385dd7831e3bbbe6bdf48d04d
#
_cell.length_a   1.000
_cell.length_b   1.000
_cell.length_c   1.000
_cell.angle_alpha   90.00
_cell.angle_beta   90.00
_cell.angle_gamma   90.00
#
_symmetry.space_group_name_H-M   'P 1'
#
loop_
_entity.id
_entity.type
_entity.pdbx_description
1 polymer ?
#
loop_
_entity_poly.entity_id
_entity_poly.type
_entity_poly.pdbx_seq_one_letter_code
_entity_poly.pdbx_strand_id
1 'polypeptide(L)'
;MASTVIKNWDNKTWLSSQNYIKSFNNFLIKNINLNSNSKILDIGCGRGKILGTLSSKLKLKNKPIGIDVINHKDKDERITFKNKDALIFLLKNKQKFDLILIKQTIHLFNINKIKKLLSVSKKNLNPNGKICIFTLDPINSEIPTFDLMNIKLQKSLRRDKKILNIIKKLYPKYLKKKFVYKVKILKKNYLAMIQNKYISTL
;
A
#
# COMPACT_ATOMS: atom_id res chain seq x y z
N MET A 1 -7.64 9.31 -22.24
CA MET A 1 -7.40 7.87 -22.50
C MET A 1 -7.49 7.15 -21.15
N ALA A 2 -8.50 6.28 -21.00
CA ALA A 2 -8.64 5.48 -19.80
C ALA A 2 -7.47 4.50 -19.72
N SER A 3 -6.69 4.57 -18.63
CA SER A 3 -5.64 3.60 -18.36
C SER A 3 -6.30 2.24 -18.21
N THR A 4 -5.97 1.31 -19.06
CA THR A 4 -6.35 -0.10 -18.92
C THR A 4 -5.78 -0.63 -17.61
N VAL A 5 -6.59 -0.66 -16.56
CA VAL A 5 -6.19 -1.22 -15.28
C VAL A 5 -5.98 -2.72 -15.48
N ILE A 6 -4.74 -3.17 -15.35
CA ILE A 6 -4.41 -4.59 -15.46
C ILE A 6 -4.99 -5.29 -14.25
N LYS A 7 -6.06 -6.04 -14.49
CA LYS A 7 -6.89 -6.72 -13.47
C LYS A 7 -6.12 -7.83 -12.78
N ASN A 8 -5.14 -8.01 -12.28
CA ASN A 8 -4.48 -9.13 -11.56
C ASN A 8 -2.95 -8.98 -11.50
N TRP A 9 -2.43 -7.76 -11.66
CA TRP A 9 -0.99 -7.51 -11.60
C TRP A 9 -0.37 -7.94 -10.26
N ASP A 10 -1.11 -7.80 -9.18
CA ASP A 10 -0.70 -8.13 -7.82
C ASP A 10 -0.42 -9.62 -7.59
N ASN A 11 -1.04 -10.53 -8.36
CA ASN A 11 -0.76 -11.97 -8.31
C ASN A 11 0.42 -12.41 -9.18
N LYS A 12 1.00 -11.51 -9.95
CA LYS A 12 2.03 -11.83 -10.95
C LYS A 12 3.39 -11.19 -10.66
N THR A 13 3.53 -10.58 -9.47
CA THR A 13 4.78 -9.96 -9.03
C THR A 13 5.27 -10.56 -7.72
N TRP A 14 6.53 -10.26 -7.35
CA TRP A 14 7.08 -10.65 -6.04
C TRP A 14 6.31 -10.06 -4.85
N LEU A 15 5.57 -8.95 -5.06
CA LEU A 15 4.77 -8.26 -4.03
C LEU A 15 3.60 -9.12 -3.49
N SER A 16 3.21 -10.15 -4.23
CA SER A 16 2.18 -11.12 -3.83
C SER A 16 2.77 -12.44 -3.30
N SER A 17 4.10 -12.59 -3.30
CA SER A 17 4.73 -13.80 -2.77
C SER A 17 4.54 -13.91 -1.25
N GLN A 18 4.37 -15.14 -0.76
CA GLN A 18 4.23 -15.44 0.67
C GLN A 18 5.40 -14.87 1.48
N ASN A 19 6.63 -15.01 0.97
CA ASN A 19 7.83 -14.52 1.64
C ASN A 19 7.84 -13.00 1.77
N TYR A 20 7.43 -12.28 0.72
CA TYR A 20 7.29 -10.82 0.79
C TYR A 20 6.23 -10.41 1.81
N ILE A 21 5.05 -11.01 1.77
CA ILE A 21 3.95 -10.72 2.69
C ILE A 21 4.37 -10.96 4.14
N LYS A 22 5.02 -12.10 4.41
CA LYS A 22 5.54 -12.45 5.75
C LYS A 22 6.59 -11.44 6.22
N SER A 23 7.54 -11.08 5.35
CA SER A 23 8.61 -10.11 5.66
C SER A 23 8.03 -8.72 5.95
N PHE A 24 7.09 -8.26 5.11
CA PHE A 24 6.42 -6.97 5.29
C PHE A 24 5.62 -6.91 6.59
N ASN A 25 4.85 -7.95 6.89
CA ASN A 25 4.07 -8.01 8.14
C ASN A 25 4.97 -8.07 9.39
N ASN A 26 6.12 -8.75 9.31
CA ASN A 26 7.12 -8.72 10.40
C ASN A 26 7.66 -7.30 10.61
N PHE A 27 7.94 -6.60 9.51
CA PHE A 27 8.38 -5.21 9.58
C PHE A 27 7.31 -4.30 10.23
N LEU A 28 6.04 -4.45 9.86
CA LEU A 28 4.94 -3.69 10.49
C LEU A 28 4.87 -3.95 11.99
N ILE A 29 4.82 -5.22 12.40
CA ILE A 29 4.71 -5.61 13.82
C ILE A 29 5.90 -5.10 14.63
N LYS A 30 7.12 -5.17 14.08
CA LYS A 30 8.32 -4.66 14.76
C LYS A 30 8.29 -3.14 14.99
N ASN A 31 7.65 -2.37 14.12
CA ASN A 31 7.70 -0.91 14.12
C ASN A 31 6.43 -0.23 14.62
N ILE A 32 5.35 -0.99 14.79
CA ILE A 32 4.06 -0.47 15.24
C ILE A 32 3.57 -1.37 16.37
N ASN A 33 3.18 -0.76 17.47
CA ASN A 33 2.62 -1.51 18.59
C ASN A 33 1.19 -1.98 18.25
N LEU A 34 1.09 -3.19 17.71
CA LEU A 34 -0.17 -3.86 17.34
C LEU A 34 -0.35 -5.11 18.19
N ASN A 35 -1.59 -5.39 18.55
CA ASN A 35 -1.99 -6.56 19.32
C ASN A 35 -3.32 -7.14 18.81
N SER A 36 -3.84 -8.16 19.46
CA SER A 36 -5.09 -8.84 19.05
C SER A 36 -6.35 -7.96 19.09
N ASN A 37 -6.34 -6.85 19.81
CA ASN A 37 -7.47 -5.90 19.89
C ASN A 37 -7.35 -4.77 18.84
N SER A 38 -6.23 -4.66 18.13
CA SER A 38 -5.97 -3.57 17.19
C SER A 38 -6.98 -3.53 16.06
N LYS A 39 -7.54 -2.36 15.79
CA LYS A 39 -8.44 -2.07 14.66
C LYS A 39 -7.61 -1.52 13.49
N ILE A 40 -7.61 -2.22 12.38
CA ILE A 40 -6.75 -1.92 11.23
C ILE A 40 -7.59 -1.63 10.00
N LEU A 41 -7.24 -0.56 9.29
CA LEU A 41 -7.76 -0.19 7.98
C LEU A 41 -6.61 -0.23 6.96
N ASP A 42 -6.83 -0.88 5.81
CA ASP A 42 -5.91 -0.87 4.66
C ASP A 42 -6.58 -0.20 3.47
N ILE A 43 -6.00 0.91 3.01
CA ILE A 43 -6.49 1.71 1.87
C ILE A 43 -5.75 1.32 0.60
N GLY A 44 -6.49 0.84 -0.39
CA GLY A 44 -5.94 0.21 -1.59
C GLY A 44 -5.40 -1.18 -1.29
N CYS A 45 -6.20 -1.96 -0.58
CA CYS A 45 -5.80 -3.28 -0.06
C CYS A 45 -5.61 -4.35 -1.15
N GLY A 46 -6.03 -4.09 -2.41
CA GLY A 46 -6.10 -5.11 -3.45
C GLY A 46 -6.96 -6.28 -3.00
N ARG A 47 -6.43 -7.51 -3.08
CA ARG A 47 -7.11 -8.71 -2.58
C ARG A 47 -7.05 -8.90 -1.07
N GLY A 48 -6.37 -8.03 -0.35
CA GLY A 48 -6.28 -8.08 1.12
C GLY A 48 -5.34 -9.14 1.69
N LYS A 49 -4.48 -9.78 0.89
CA LYS A 49 -3.58 -10.86 1.35
C LYS A 49 -2.61 -10.42 2.45
N ILE A 50 -2.06 -9.21 2.36
CA ILE A 50 -1.19 -8.64 3.40
C ILE A 50 -1.97 -8.48 4.69
N LEU A 51 -3.13 -7.86 4.61
CA LEU A 51 -3.98 -7.57 5.76
C LEU A 51 -4.53 -8.85 6.40
N GLY A 52 -4.97 -9.83 5.59
CA GLY A 52 -5.44 -11.13 6.07
C GLY A 52 -4.34 -11.93 6.76
N THR A 53 -3.12 -11.92 6.21
CA THR A 53 -1.97 -12.58 6.85
C THR A 53 -1.58 -11.87 8.15
N LEU A 54 -1.65 -10.53 8.19
CA LEU A 54 -1.42 -9.75 9.41
C LEU A 54 -2.47 -10.08 10.47
N SER A 55 -3.74 -10.19 10.08
CA SER A 55 -4.86 -10.57 10.96
C SER A 55 -4.62 -11.91 11.64
N SER A 56 -4.25 -12.95 10.86
CA SER A 56 -3.93 -14.26 11.41
C SER A 56 -2.73 -14.22 12.35
N LYS A 57 -1.67 -13.48 11.98
CA LYS A 57 -0.44 -13.40 12.77
C LYS A 57 -0.63 -12.71 14.12
N LEU A 58 -1.45 -11.67 14.17
CA LEU A 58 -1.80 -10.95 15.39
C LEU A 58 -2.98 -11.60 16.16
N LYS A 59 -3.61 -12.62 15.58
CA LYS A 59 -4.84 -13.23 16.13
C LYS A 59 -5.89 -12.15 16.42
N LEU A 60 -6.13 -11.27 15.44
CA LEU A 60 -7.06 -10.15 15.63
C LEU A 60 -8.45 -10.66 16.01
N LYS A 61 -9.02 -10.13 17.09
CA LYS A 61 -10.38 -10.46 17.57
C LYS A 61 -11.46 -10.00 16.60
N ASN A 62 -11.21 -8.90 15.87
CA ASN A 62 -12.10 -8.36 14.86
C ASN A 62 -11.44 -8.40 13.50
N LYS A 63 -12.18 -8.79 12.45
CA LYS A 63 -11.68 -8.74 11.09
C LYS A 63 -11.27 -7.32 10.73
N PRO A 64 -10.04 -7.09 10.27
CA PRO A 64 -9.61 -5.78 9.81
C PRO A 64 -10.33 -5.39 8.52
N ILE A 65 -10.42 -4.09 8.24
CA ILE A 65 -11.13 -3.56 7.07
C ILE A 65 -10.12 -3.28 5.96
N GLY A 66 -10.38 -3.84 4.77
CA GLY A 66 -9.67 -3.51 3.54
C GLY A 66 -10.58 -2.76 2.57
N ILE A 67 -10.10 -1.65 2.01
CA ILE A 67 -10.84 -0.86 1.02
C ILE A 67 -10.10 -0.86 -0.30
N ASP A 68 -10.83 -1.13 -1.37
CA ASP A 68 -10.34 -0.96 -2.74
C ASP A 68 -11.47 -0.51 -3.66
N VAL A 69 -11.12 0.26 -4.71
CA VAL A 69 -12.06 0.67 -5.75
C VAL A 69 -12.31 -0.45 -6.76
N ILE A 70 -11.42 -1.44 -6.82
CA ILE A 70 -11.55 -2.61 -7.67
C ILE A 70 -12.21 -3.73 -6.88
N ASN A 71 -13.30 -4.28 -7.40
CA ASN A 71 -13.96 -5.43 -6.79
C ASN A 71 -13.27 -6.74 -7.22
N HIS A 72 -12.22 -7.12 -6.51
CA HIS A 72 -11.49 -8.35 -6.77
C HIS A 72 -12.36 -9.60 -6.47
N LYS A 73 -12.25 -10.66 -7.31
CA LYS A 73 -13.01 -11.89 -7.12
C LYS A 73 -12.46 -12.74 -5.95
N ASP A 74 -11.14 -12.88 -5.86
CA ASP A 74 -10.41 -13.74 -4.91
C ASP A 74 -9.88 -12.93 -3.70
N LYS A 75 -10.82 -12.29 -3.00
CA LYS A 75 -10.54 -11.54 -1.77
C LYS A 75 -10.16 -12.47 -0.62
N ASP A 76 -9.32 -11.99 0.26
CA ASP A 76 -8.96 -12.72 1.47
C ASP A 76 -10.14 -12.75 2.45
N GLU A 77 -10.56 -13.93 2.87
CA GLU A 77 -11.73 -14.12 3.74
C GLU A 77 -11.49 -13.66 5.19
N ARG A 78 -10.23 -13.47 5.56
CA ARG A 78 -9.84 -13.00 6.90
C ARG A 78 -10.03 -11.51 7.13
N ILE A 79 -10.50 -10.77 6.12
CA ILE A 79 -10.76 -9.33 6.19
C ILE A 79 -12.21 -9.00 5.89
N THR A 80 -12.66 -7.82 6.33
CA THR A 80 -13.89 -7.20 5.85
C THR A 80 -13.56 -6.33 4.65
N PHE A 81 -13.77 -6.85 3.45
CA PHE A 81 -13.53 -6.10 2.22
C PHE A 81 -14.65 -5.11 1.91
N LYS A 82 -14.32 -3.87 1.57
CA LYS A 82 -15.26 -2.83 1.12
C LYS A 82 -14.85 -2.31 -0.25
N ASN A 83 -15.69 -2.56 -1.26
CA ASN A 83 -15.50 -1.97 -2.59
C ASN A 83 -16.02 -0.53 -2.59
N LYS A 84 -15.16 0.41 -2.19
CA LYS A 84 -15.52 1.83 -2.03
C LYS A 84 -14.32 2.74 -2.26
N ASP A 85 -14.60 4.01 -2.60
CA ASP A 85 -13.60 5.06 -2.52
C ASP A 85 -13.21 5.31 -1.05
N ALA A 86 -11.89 5.37 -0.79
CA ALA A 86 -11.37 5.49 0.56
C ALA A 86 -11.78 6.80 1.27
N LEU A 87 -11.84 7.91 0.52
CA LEU A 87 -12.24 9.19 1.10
C LEU A 87 -13.73 9.19 1.47
N ILE A 88 -14.59 8.66 0.58
CA ILE A 88 -16.03 8.51 0.85
C ILE A 88 -16.27 7.61 2.04
N PHE A 89 -15.53 6.50 2.14
CA PHE A 89 -15.62 5.61 3.31
C PHE A 89 -15.24 6.34 4.59
N LEU A 90 -14.07 6.98 4.65
CA LEU A 90 -13.56 7.64 5.85
C LEU A 90 -14.44 8.81 6.32
N LEU A 91 -15.07 9.54 5.39
CA LEU A 91 -15.99 10.63 5.73
C LEU A 91 -17.27 10.15 6.41
N LYS A 92 -17.73 8.94 6.05
CA LYS A 92 -18.96 8.35 6.62
C LYS A 92 -18.69 7.39 7.79
N ASN A 93 -17.42 7.04 8.01
CA ASN A 93 -17.03 6.05 9.01
C ASN A 93 -17.03 6.67 10.41
N LYS A 94 -17.60 5.94 11.36
CA LYS A 94 -17.62 6.32 12.80
C LYS A 94 -16.56 5.56 13.62
N GLN A 95 -15.98 4.49 13.07
CA GLN A 95 -15.00 3.68 13.76
C GLN A 95 -13.63 4.37 13.78
N LYS A 96 -12.90 4.23 14.90
CA LYS A 96 -11.49 4.65 15.01
C LYS A 96 -10.56 3.47 14.81
N PHE A 97 -9.35 3.74 14.29
CA PHE A 97 -8.35 2.75 13.96
C PHE A 97 -7.04 2.97 14.71
N ASP A 98 -6.38 1.88 15.06
CA ASP A 98 -5.02 1.90 15.63
C ASP A 98 -3.97 1.98 14.53
N LEU A 99 -4.31 1.46 13.33
CA LEU A 99 -3.47 1.56 12.13
C LEU A 99 -4.34 1.85 10.91
N ILE A 100 -3.96 2.89 10.16
CA ILE A 100 -4.40 3.10 8.78
C ILE A 100 -3.18 2.87 7.89
N LEU A 101 -3.21 1.80 7.10
CA LEU A 101 -2.18 1.43 6.15
C LEU A 101 -2.52 1.97 4.76
N ILE A 102 -1.54 2.56 4.07
CA ILE A 102 -1.63 2.99 2.67
C ILE A 102 -0.35 2.48 1.98
N LYS A 103 -0.44 1.30 1.35
CA LYS A 103 0.71 0.65 0.76
C LYS A 103 0.65 0.72 -0.77
N GLN A 104 1.60 1.43 -1.38
CA GLN A 104 1.71 1.58 -2.85
C GLN A 104 0.40 2.04 -3.54
N THR A 105 -0.36 2.89 -2.86
CA THR A 105 -1.65 3.39 -3.33
C THR A 105 -1.68 4.92 -3.36
N ILE A 106 -0.90 5.58 -2.49
CA ILE A 106 -0.93 7.05 -2.33
C ILE A 106 -0.66 7.79 -3.66
N HIS A 107 0.16 7.22 -4.53
CA HIS A 107 0.51 7.78 -5.83
C HIS A 107 -0.63 7.75 -6.86
N LEU A 108 -1.71 7.02 -6.60
CA LEU A 108 -2.89 6.97 -7.47
C LEU A 108 -3.84 8.16 -7.25
N PHE A 109 -3.62 8.93 -6.18
CA PHE A 109 -4.43 10.10 -5.87
C PHE A 109 -3.77 11.39 -6.37
N ASN A 110 -4.59 12.37 -6.75
CA ASN A 110 -4.09 13.73 -6.97
C ASN A 110 -3.76 14.41 -5.64
N ILE A 111 -2.98 15.47 -5.69
CA ILE A 111 -2.44 16.17 -4.50
C ILE A 111 -3.53 16.65 -3.54
N ASN A 112 -4.60 17.23 -4.06
CA ASN A 112 -5.70 17.74 -3.23
C ASN A 112 -6.42 16.59 -2.51
N LYS A 113 -6.62 15.47 -3.21
CA LYS A 113 -7.21 14.27 -2.63
C LYS A 113 -6.29 13.65 -1.57
N ILE A 114 -4.95 13.64 -1.78
CA ILE A 114 -3.98 13.20 -0.78
C ILE A 114 -4.10 14.03 0.51
N LYS A 115 -4.08 15.35 0.40
CA LYS A 115 -4.22 16.25 1.58
C LYS A 115 -5.51 15.95 2.34
N LYS A 116 -6.64 15.86 1.63
CA LYS A 116 -7.95 15.57 2.23
C LYS A 116 -7.99 14.17 2.84
N LEU A 117 -7.47 13.16 2.14
CA LEU A 117 -7.41 11.77 2.63
C LEU A 117 -6.62 11.69 3.93
N LEU A 118 -5.44 12.29 4.00
CA LEU A 118 -4.60 12.26 5.20
C LEU A 118 -5.24 13.00 6.38
N SER A 119 -5.84 14.17 6.11
CA SER A 119 -6.58 14.93 7.14
C SER A 119 -7.74 14.12 7.72
N VAL A 120 -8.56 13.50 6.87
CA VAL A 120 -9.69 12.67 7.30
C VAL A 120 -9.21 11.38 7.97
N SER A 121 -8.13 10.77 7.47
CA SER A 121 -7.51 9.61 8.11
C SER A 121 -7.08 9.91 9.54
N LYS A 122 -6.45 11.09 9.78
CA LYS A 122 -6.07 11.51 11.14
C LYS A 122 -7.26 11.58 12.07
N LYS A 123 -8.40 12.09 11.60
CA LYS A 123 -9.64 12.15 12.39
C LYS A 123 -10.22 10.77 12.70
N ASN A 124 -9.87 9.74 11.93
CA ASN A 124 -10.32 8.35 12.10
C ASN A 124 -9.33 7.49 12.91
N LEU A 125 -8.29 8.07 13.53
CA LEU A 125 -7.38 7.34 14.42
C LEU A 125 -7.85 7.34 15.86
N ASN A 126 -7.54 6.26 16.57
CA ASN A 126 -7.48 6.22 18.02
C ASN A 126 -6.38 7.17 18.55
N PRO A 127 -6.37 7.54 19.83
CA PRO A 127 -5.38 8.49 20.39
C PRO A 127 -3.92 8.17 20.07
N ASN A 128 -3.53 6.89 20.09
CA ASN A 128 -2.18 6.42 19.75
C ASN A 128 -2.09 5.77 18.37
N GLY A 129 -3.14 5.90 17.56
CA GLY A 129 -3.21 5.31 16.22
C GLY A 129 -2.22 5.97 15.25
N LYS A 130 -1.82 5.21 14.24
CA LYS A 130 -0.81 5.63 13.25
C LYS A 130 -1.32 5.51 11.82
N ILE A 131 -0.92 6.45 10.98
CA ILE A 131 -1.03 6.33 9.52
C ILE A 131 0.34 5.87 9.01
N CYS A 132 0.37 4.73 8.34
CA CYS A 132 1.58 4.20 7.73
C CYS A 132 1.47 4.22 6.21
N ILE A 133 2.35 4.99 5.57
CA ILE A 133 2.39 5.13 4.13
C ILE A 133 3.65 4.44 3.61
N PHE A 134 3.46 3.46 2.73
CA PHE A 134 4.56 2.78 2.05
C PHE A 134 4.56 3.11 0.58
N THR A 135 5.67 3.66 0.11
CA THR A 135 5.95 3.93 -1.29
C THR A 135 7.35 3.43 -1.62
N LEU A 136 7.66 3.27 -2.90
CA LEU A 136 9.03 2.95 -3.30
C LEU A 136 9.96 4.12 -2.94
N ASP A 137 11.23 3.79 -2.66
CA ASP A 137 12.24 4.82 -2.45
C ASP A 137 12.52 5.52 -3.80
N PRO A 138 12.23 6.83 -3.93
CA PRO A 138 12.41 7.53 -5.20
C PRO A 138 13.87 7.82 -5.55
N ILE A 139 14.82 7.48 -4.67
CA ILE A 139 16.24 7.77 -4.85
C ILE A 139 17.03 6.50 -5.15
N ASN A 140 16.67 5.39 -4.51
CA ASN A 140 17.44 4.14 -4.55
C ASN A 140 16.61 3.00 -5.17
N SER A 141 16.24 3.14 -6.43
CA SER A 141 15.61 2.02 -7.15
C SER A 141 16.68 1.09 -7.69
N GLU A 142 16.69 -0.15 -7.20
CA GLU A 142 17.56 -1.22 -7.69
C GLU A 142 16.84 -2.12 -8.72
N ILE A 143 15.71 -1.66 -9.25
CA ILE A 143 14.97 -2.40 -10.28
C ILE A 143 15.76 -2.31 -11.59
N PRO A 144 16.15 -3.43 -12.21
CA PRO A 144 16.79 -3.40 -13.53
C PRO A 144 15.88 -2.71 -14.55
N THR A 145 16.42 -1.76 -15.30
CA THR A 145 15.64 -0.95 -16.26
C THR A 145 16.32 -0.92 -17.62
N PHE A 146 15.54 -0.69 -18.67
CA PHE A 146 15.98 -0.29 -19.99
C PHE A 146 15.57 1.18 -20.24
N ASP A 147 16.13 1.83 -21.26
CA ASP A 147 16.04 3.28 -21.42
C ASP A 147 14.62 3.84 -21.35
N LEU A 148 13.67 3.29 -22.11
CA LEU A 148 12.28 3.73 -22.10
C LEU A 148 11.61 3.54 -20.72
N MET A 149 11.90 2.41 -20.06
CA MET A 149 11.41 2.14 -18.70
C MET A 149 12.01 3.14 -17.72
N ASN A 150 13.29 3.47 -17.85
CA ASN A 150 13.97 4.42 -17.00
C ASN A 150 13.34 5.82 -17.13
N ILE A 151 13.05 6.29 -18.35
CA ILE A 151 12.38 7.57 -18.59
C ILE A 151 11.01 7.62 -17.87
N LYS A 152 10.22 6.57 -17.97
CA LYS A 152 8.91 6.48 -17.30
C LYS A 152 9.04 6.40 -15.78
N LEU A 153 10.04 5.64 -15.29
CA LEU A 153 10.35 5.52 -13.89
C LEU A 153 10.74 6.89 -13.29
N GLN A 154 11.59 7.66 -13.96
CA GLN A 154 11.98 8.99 -13.52
C GLN A 154 10.79 9.94 -13.36
N LYS A 155 9.80 9.90 -14.26
CA LYS A 155 8.55 10.68 -14.10
C LYS A 155 7.79 10.26 -12.84
N SER A 156 7.67 8.97 -12.59
CA SER A 156 7.01 8.43 -11.38
C SER A 156 7.76 8.84 -10.11
N LEU A 157 9.08 8.74 -10.10
CA LEU A 157 9.92 9.12 -8.97
C LEU A 157 9.82 10.61 -8.63
N ARG A 158 9.76 11.49 -9.64
CA ARG A 158 9.54 12.95 -9.44
C ARG A 158 8.19 13.21 -8.77
N ARG A 159 7.14 12.51 -9.18
CA ARG A 159 5.82 12.60 -8.54
C ARG A 159 5.87 12.12 -7.09
N ASP A 160 6.48 10.98 -6.84
CA ASP A 160 6.57 10.39 -5.50
C ASP A 160 7.39 11.30 -4.57
N LYS A 161 8.45 11.94 -5.07
CA LYS A 161 9.19 12.97 -4.33
C LYS A 161 8.31 14.17 -3.94
N LYS A 162 7.44 14.65 -4.86
CA LYS A 162 6.45 15.70 -4.54
C LYS A 162 5.48 15.26 -3.45
N ILE A 163 4.96 14.03 -3.51
CA ILE A 163 4.07 13.47 -2.50
C ILE A 163 4.76 13.42 -1.13
N LEU A 164 5.99 12.92 -1.06
CA LEU A 164 6.76 12.89 0.19
C LEU A 164 6.98 14.28 0.78
N ASN A 165 7.25 15.29 -0.05
CA ASN A 165 7.39 16.67 0.42
C ASN A 165 6.09 17.24 1.00
N ILE A 166 4.93 16.87 0.43
CA ILE A 166 3.63 17.24 0.96
C ILE A 166 3.40 16.58 2.33
N ILE A 167 3.69 15.28 2.44
CA ILE A 167 3.58 14.54 3.70
C ILE A 167 4.46 15.19 4.78
N LYS A 168 5.70 15.54 4.44
CA LYS A 168 6.63 16.25 5.35
C LYS A 168 6.06 17.59 5.85
N LYS A 169 5.48 18.38 4.94
CA LYS A 169 4.87 19.67 5.31
C LYS A 169 3.66 19.50 6.22
N LEU A 170 2.81 18.50 5.96
CA LEU A 170 1.60 18.25 6.75
C LEU A 170 1.90 17.61 8.11
N TYR A 171 2.97 16.83 8.20
CA TYR A 171 3.34 16.07 9.39
C TYR A 171 4.85 16.20 9.68
N PRO A 172 5.31 17.35 10.22
CA PRO A 172 6.75 17.59 10.44
C PRO A 172 7.42 16.55 11.37
N LYS A 173 6.65 15.97 12.29
CA LYS A 173 7.11 14.95 13.25
C LYS A 173 6.93 13.51 12.72
N TYR A 174 6.87 13.29 11.40
CA TYR A 174 6.77 11.95 10.85
C TYR A 174 8.05 11.13 11.09
N LEU A 175 7.89 9.83 11.25
CA LEU A 175 9.00 8.89 11.33
C LEU A 175 9.22 8.22 9.96
N LYS A 176 10.45 8.26 9.47
CA LYS A 176 10.84 7.54 8.25
C LYS A 176 11.54 6.23 8.63
N LYS A 177 11.06 5.13 8.08
CA LYS A 177 11.68 3.80 8.21
C LYS A 177 11.92 3.24 6.81
N LYS A 178 12.99 2.47 6.63
CA LYS A 178 13.30 1.78 5.38
C LYS A 178 12.93 0.31 5.52
N PHE A 179 12.09 -0.20 4.63
CA PHE A 179 11.84 -1.63 4.46
C PHE A 179 12.61 -2.11 3.23
N VAL A 180 13.48 -3.07 3.41
CA VAL A 180 14.28 -3.68 2.34
C VAL A 180 13.85 -5.13 2.17
N TYR A 181 13.53 -5.51 0.95
CA TYR A 181 13.23 -6.89 0.59
C TYR A 181 14.07 -7.28 -0.64
N LYS A 182 14.97 -8.24 -0.46
CA LYS A 182 15.82 -8.75 -1.54
C LYS A 182 15.01 -9.68 -2.44
N VAL A 183 14.92 -9.35 -3.72
CA VAL A 183 14.22 -10.15 -4.73
C VAL A 183 15.25 -10.96 -5.51
N LYS A 184 15.05 -12.29 -5.56
CA LYS A 184 15.75 -13.18 -6.49
C LYS A 184 14.74 -13.65 -7.53
N ILE A 185 14.91 -13.26 -8.78
CA ILE A 185 14.01 -13.62 -9.88
C ILE A 185 14.83 -14.04 -11.08
N LEU A 186 14.40 -15.10 -11.77
CA LEU A 186 15.02 -15.51 -13.02
C LEU A 186 14.80 -14.46 -14.11
N LYS A 187 15.81 -14.20 -14.94
CA LYS A 187 15.73 -13.21 -16.04
C LYS A 187 14.49 -13.41 -16.91
N LYS A 188 14.19 -14.67 -17.32
CA LYS A 188 13.00 -15.01 -18.12
C LYS A 188 11.69 -14.56 -17.45
N ASN A 189 11.57 -14.74 -16.13
CA ASN A 189 10.37 -14.37 -15.38
C ASN A 189 10.25 -12.85 -15.27
N TYR A 190 11.37 -12.15 -15.06
CA TYR A 190 11.41 -10.69 -15.03
C TYR A 190 10.99 -10.08 -16.37
N LEU A 191 11.53 -10.62 -17.48
CA LEU A 191 11.14 -10.18 -18.83
C LEU A 191 9.66 -10.43 -19.11
N ALA A 192 9.11 -11.58 -18.72
CA ALA A 192 7.69 -11.87 -18.83
C ALA A 192 6.82 -10.88 -18.02
N MET A 193 7.28 -10.45 -16.84
CA MET A 193 6.58 -9.42 -16.04
C MET A 193 6.57 -8.06 -16.76
N ILE A 194 7.66 -7.69 -17.43
CA ILE A 194 7.74 -6.46 -18.22
C ILE A 194 6.79 -6.55 -19.43
N GLN A 195 6.89 -7.63 -20.22
CA GLN A 195 6.05 -7.84 -21.41
C GLN A 195 4.56 -7.81 -21.08
N ASN A 196 4.16 -8.39 -19.97
CA ASN A 196 2.77 -8.41 -19.51
C ASN A 196 2.37 -7.16 -18.71
N LYS A 197 3.23 -6.14 -18.65
CA LYS A 197 2.98 -4.87 -17.94
C LYS A 197 2.58 -5.05 -16.47
N TYR A 198 3.11 -6.07 -15.78
CA TYR A 198 2.86 -6.28 -14.36
C TYR A 198 3.63 -5.32 -13.45
N ILE A 199 4.53 -4.53 -14.01
CA ILE A 199 5.22 -3.44 -13.32
C ILE A 199 4.55 -2.14 -13.75
N SER A 200 3.95 -1.42 -12.82
CA SER A 200 3.07 -0.25 -13.08
C SER A 200 3.77 0.96 -13.71
N THR A 201 5.07 0.90 -13.92
CA THR A 201 5.87 1.93 -14.60
C THR A 201 5.97 1.73 -16.12
N LEU A 202 5.33 0.71 -16.66
CA LEU A 202 5.24 0.43 -18.10
C LEU A 202 3.83 0.75 -18.63
#